data_23bafbb7bf2caf03fc7d3cf01701d130
#
_entry.id   23bafbb7bf2caf03fc7d3cf01701d130
#
_cell.length_a   1.000
_cell.length_b   1.000
_cell.length_c   1.000
_cell.angle_alpha   90.00
_cell.angle_beta   90.00
_cell.angle_gamma   90.00
#
_symmetry.space_group_name_H-M   'P 1'
#
loop_
_entity.id
_entity.type
_entity.pdbx_description
1 polymer ?
#
loop_
_entity_poly.entity_id
_entity_poly.type
_entity_poly.pdbx_seq_one_letter_code
_entity_poly.pdbx_strand_id
1 'polypeptide(L)'
;LLFPALSLLTTQAVTAVAAGVILAILLGLEVGRLSYHEFNEFLFRAGILRARERGRVTAVTWFVLAALLLALFTPQEVAVSAWLYAIFGDWAAGAAGVRWGRHRMGEKSAEGSAANLLTCLLLAFLIAPLVELPLPVAVAGALVATAVELAPLPPDDNFTVPFLAGMAMHLLQRIS
;
A
#
# COMPACT_ATOMS: atom_id res chain seq x y z
N LEU A 1 -2.50 6.68 6.67
CA LEU A 1 -1.31 7.28 7.36
C LEU A 1 -1.01 6.69 8.74
N LEU A 2 -1.89 5.79 9.27
CA LEU A 2 -1.73 5.24 10.61
C LEU A 2 -0.36 4.57 10.83
N PHE A 3 0.02 3.60 9.99
CA PHE A 3 1.25 2.83 10.17
C PHE A 3 2.54 3.65 10.00
N PRO A 4 2.70 4.50 8.96
CA PRO A 4 3.85 5.38 8.88
C PRO A 4 4.00 6.29 10.11
N ALA A 5 2.91 6.93 10.56
CA ALA A 5 2.93 7.80 11.73
C ALA A 5 3.26 7.02 13.02
N LEU A 6 2.61 5.86 13.22
CA LEU A 6 2.86 5.02 14.39
C LEU A 6 4.32 4.56 14.45
N SER A 7 4.87 4.13 13.31
CA SER A 7 6.26 3.67 13.21
C SER A 7 7.26 4.79 13.51
N LEU A 8 7.01 6.00 13.04
CA LEU A 8 7.88 7.16 13.31
C LEU A 8 7.79 7.68 14.74
N LEU A 9 6.62 7.53 15.39
CA LEU A 9 6.39 8.01 16.76
C LEU A 9 6.70 6.98 17.83
N THR A 10 6.86 5.70 17.47
CA THR A 10 7.08 4.60 18.41
C THR A 10 8.17 3.67 17.90
N THR A 11 8.11 2.41 18.25
CA THR A 11 9.00 1.37 17.73
C THR A 11 8.31 0.54 16.64
N GLN A 12 9.09 -0.06 15.77
CA GLN A 12 8.58 -0.96 14.74
C GLN A 12 7.84 -2.17 15.35
N ALA A 13 8.28 -2.65 16.51
CA ALA A 13 7.58 -3.71 17.24
C ALA A 13 6.16 -3.32 17.64
N VAL A 14 5.96 -2.09 18.12
CA VAL A 14 4.63 -1.55 18.44
C VAL A 14 3.77 -1.49 17.19
N THR A 15 4.33 -1.04 16.06
CA THR A 15 3.64 -0.99 14.77
C THR A 15 3.24 -2.40 14.29
N ALA A 16 4.14 -3.38 14.42
CA ALA A 16 3.84 -4.78 14.08
C ALA A 16 2.70 -5.35 14.95
N VAL A 17 2.74 -5.13 16.25
CA VAL A 17 1.67 -5.57 17.16
C VAL A 17 0.34 -4.90 16.81
N ALA A 18 0.34 -3.59 16.59
CA ALA A 18 -0.87 -2.86 16.19
C ALA A 18 -1.44 -3.37 14.86
N ALA A 19 -0.58 -3.57 13.86
CA ALA A 19 -0.99 -4.14 12.57
C ALA A 19 -1.54 -5.57 12.73
N GLY A 20 -0.93 -6.41 13.57
CA GLY A 20 -1.41 -7.76 13.87
C GLY A 20 -2.79 -7.78 14.52
N VAL A 21 -3.01 -6.91 15.52
CA VAL A 21 -4.31 -6.79 16.19
C VAL A 21 -5.39 -6.30 15.20
N ILE A 22 -5.09 -5.25 14.42
CA ILE A 22 -6.03 -4.71 13.42
C ILE A 22 -6.32 -5.80 12.37
N LEU A 23 -5.32 -6.53 11.90
CA LEU A 23 -5.50 -7.61 10.93
C LEU A 23 -6.39 -8.72 11.49
N ALA A 24 -6.20 -9.14 12.73
CA ALA A 24 -7.03 -10.16 13.37
C ALA A 24 -8.51 -9.73 13.43
N ILE A 25 -8.77 -8.47 13.78
CA ILE A 25 -10.12 -7.89 13.78
C ILE A 25 -10.71 -7.89 12.36
N LEU A 26 -9.93 -7.40 11.38
CA LEU A 26 -10.38 -7.36 9.99
C LEU A 26 -10.67 -8.75 9.43
N LEU A 27 -9.82 -9.74 9.70
CA LEU A 27 -10.06 -11.12 9.27
C LEU A 27 -11.32 -11.71 9.90
N GLY A 28 -11.59 -11.42 11.18
CA GLY A 28 -12.85 -11.79 11.84
C GLY A 28 -14.07 -11.18 11.14
N LEU A 29 -13.99 -9.87 10.79
CA LEU A 29 -15.03 -9.18 10.02
C LEU A 29 -15.18 -9.75 8.61
N GLU A 30 -14.07 -10.09 7.92
CA GLU A 30 -14.10 -10.71 6.59
C GLU A 30 -14.81 -12.07 6.63
N VAL A 31 -14.46 -12.92 7.60
CA VAL A 31 -15.13 -14.21 7.79
C VAL A 31 -16.62 -14.01 8.06
N GLY A 32 -16.97 -13.09 8.96
CA GLY A 32 -18.37 -12.77 9.27
C GLY A 32 -19.16 -12.33 8.04
N ARG A 33 -18.68 -11.32 7.33
CA ARG A 33 -19.40 -10.76 6.16
C ARG A 33 -19.48 -11.72 4.96
N LEU A 34 -18.44 -12.53 4.74
CA LEU A 34 -18.44 -13.51 3.65
C LEU A 34 -19.31 -14.73 3.97
N SER A 35 -19.51 -15.06 5.26
CA SER A 35 -20.36 -16.14 5.71
C SER A 35 -21.85 -15.74 5.83
N TYR A 36 -22.13 -14.49 6.19
CA TYR A 36 -23.50 -14.01 6.41
C TYR A 36 -23.88 -12.98 5.33
N HIS A 37 -24.68 -13.42 4.37
CA HIS A 37 -25.11 -12.61 3.22
C HIS A 37 -25.78 -11.28 3.62
N GLU A 38 -26.66 -11.31 4.62
CA GLU A 38 -27.37 -10.12 5.11
C GLU A 38 -26.41 -9.06 5.67
N PHE A 39 -25.39 -9.50 6.40
CA PHE A 39 -24.37 -8.60 6.94
C PHE A 39 -23.51 -7.98 5.82
N ASN A 40 -23.14 -8.76 4.83
CA ASN A 40 -22.41 -8.28 3.66
C ASN A 40 -23.22 -7.24 2.88
N GLU A 41 -24.51 -7.50 2.65
CA GLU A 41 -25.43 -6.57 1.98
C GLU A 41 -25.66 -5.30 2.79
N PHE A 42 -25.76 -5.40 4.11
CA PHE A 42 -25.83 -4.24 4.98
C PHE A 42 -24.61 -3.33 4.82
N LEU A 43 -23.40 -3.88 4.88
CA LEU A 43 -22.15 -3.13 4.71
C LEU A 43 -22.04 -2.48 3.32
N PHE A 44 -22.50 -3.20 2.29
CA PHE A 44 -22.52 -2.67 0.93
C PHE A 44 -23.51 -1.49 0.79
N ARG A 45 -24.74 -1.63 1.30
CA ARG A 45 -25.75 -0.55 1.29
C ARG A 45 -25.34 0.65 2.13
N ALA A 46 -24.61 0.44 3.21
CA ALA A 46 -24.01 1.49 4.03
C ALA A 46 -22.84 2.24 3.34
N GLY A 47 -22.42 1.82 2.12
CA GLY A 47 -21.33 2.43 1.38
C GLY A 47 -19.94 2.12 1.94
N ILE A 48 -19.83 1.13 2.83
CA ILE A 48 -18.56 0.70 3.45
C ILE A 48 -17.77 -0.17 2.48
N LEU A 49 -18.46 -1.01 1.69
CA LEU A 49 -17.84 -1.91 0.71
C LEU A 49 -17.94 -1.34 -0.70
N ARG A 50 -16.85 -1.44 -1.45
CA ARG A 50 -16.86 -1.19 -2.90
C ARG A 50 -17.54 -2.36 -3.63
N ALA A 51 -18.10 -2.11 -4.82
CA ALA A 51 -18.79 -3.16 -5.60
C ALA A 51 -17.90 -4.39 -5.85
N ARG A 52 -16.61 -4.17 -6.11
CA ARG A 52 -15.61 -5.24 -6.33
C ARG A 52 -15.31 -6.09 -5.08
N GLU A 53 -15.63 -5.57 -3.89
CA GLU A 53 -15.30 -6.19 -2.60
C GLU A 53 -16.43 -7.09 -2.04
N ARG A 54 -17.61 -7.11 -2.67
CA ARG A 54 -18.77 -7.89 -2.17
C ARG A 54 -18.48 -9.39 -1.99
N GLY A 55 -17.66 -9.99 -2.87
CA GLY A 55 -17.29 -11.40 -2.83
C GLY A 55 -15.81 -11.67 -2.62
N ARG A 56 -15.04 -10.65 -2.22
CA ARG A 56 -13.58 -10.75 -2.07
C ARG A 56 -13.14 -10.07 -0.77
N VAL A 57 -11.96 -10.40 -0.30
CA VAL A 57 -11.30 -9.70 0.81
C VAL A 57 -11.11 -8.23 0.45
N THR A 58 -11.37 -7.33 1.42
CA THR A 58 -11.29 -5.89 1.19
C THR A 58 -9.85 -5.40 0.98
N ALA A 59 -9.71 -4.32 0.22
CA ALA A 59 -8.44 -3.64 -0.02
C ALA A 59 -7.72 -3.24 1.29
N VAL A 60 -8.49 -2.85 2.30
CA VAL A 60 -7.96 -2.46 3.61
C VAL A 60 -7.31 -3.65 4.33
N THR A 61 -7.91 -4.83 4.25
CA THR A 61 -7.36 -6.06 4.85
C THR A 61 -6.03 -6.43 4.17
N TRP A 62 -5.97 -6.34 2.85
CA TRP A 62 -4.73 -6.56 2.09
C TRP A 62 -3.63 -5.56 2.45
N PHE A 63 -3.97 -4.28 2.59
CA PHE A 63 -3.00 -3.25 2.99
C PHE A 63 -2.46 -3.50 4.40
N VAL A 64 -3.32 -3.87 5.37
CA VAL A 64 -2.89 -4.16 6.75
C VAL A 64 -2.02 -5.42 6.81
N LEU A 65 -2.31 -6.44 5.99
CA LEU A 65 -1.44 -7.61 5.86
C LEU A 65 -0.04 -7.23 5.34
N ALA A 66 0.03 -6.42 4.29
CA ALA A 66 1.30 -5.92 3.77
C ALA A 66 2.04 -5.09 4.84
N ALA A 67 1.30 -4.24 5.58
CA ALA A 67 1.87 -3.43 6.64
C ALA A 67 2.48 -4.28 7.76
N LEU A 68 1.79 -5.34 8.19
CA LEU A 68 2.31 -6.28 9.18
C LEU A 68 3.58 -6.97 8.70
N LEU A 69 3.57 -7.50 7.47
CA LEU A 69 4.72 -8.22 6.93
C LEU A 69 5.94 -7.30 6.78
N LEU A 70 5.75 -6.08 6.30
CA LEU A 70 6.84 -5.11 6.23
C LEU A 70 7.37 -4.73 7.62
N ALA A 71 6.50 -4.52 8.61
CA ALA A 71 6.92 -4.23 9.96
C ALA A 71 7.68 -5.40 10.62
N LEU A 72 7.43 -6.64 10.20
CA LEU A 72 8.13 -7.82 10.73
C LEU A 72 9.45 -8.13 10.01
N PHE A 73 9.54 -7.87 8.71
CA PHE A 73 10.63 -8.41 7.88
C PHE A 73 11.55 -7.36 7.27
N THR A 74 11.24 -6.07 7.39
CA THR A 74 12.06 -5.00 6.82
C THR A 74 12.45 -3.98 7.89
N PRO A 75 13.54 -3.21 7.71
CA PRO A 75 13.84 -2.08 8.57
C PRO A 75 12.75 -1.00 8.52
N GLN A 76 12.71 -0.20 9.57
CA GLN A 76 11.67 0.84 9.75
C GLN A 76 11.64 1.85 8.60
N GLU A 77 12.78 2.33 8.16
CA GLU A 77 12.92 3.29 7.07
C GLU A 77 12.37 2.75 5.74
N VAL A 78 12.56 1.44 5.49
CA VAL A 78 12.02 0.75 4.31
C VAL A 78 10.51 0.61 4.41
N ALA A 79 10.00 0.14 5.56
CA ALA A 79 8.57 -0.03 5.78
C ALA A 79 7.81 1.30 5.62
N VAL A 80 8.28 2.36 6.27
CA VAL A 80 7.68 3.70 6.20
C VAL A 80 7.64 4.20 4.76
N SER A 81 8.74 4.09 4.02
CA SER A 81 8.80 4.53 2.62
C SER A 81 7.84 3.75 1.73
N ALA A 82 7.77 2.42 1.86
CA ALA A 82 6.89 1.57 1.09
C ALA A 82 5.40 1.89 1.34
N TRP A 83 5.01 2.12 2.59
CA TRP A 83 3.63 2.51 2.92
C TRP A 83 3.27 3.88 2.36
N LEU A 84 4.18 4.85 2.41
CA LEU A 84 3.96 6.18 1.85
C LEU A 84 3.83 6.14 0.32
N TYR A 85 4.66 5.34 -0.37
CA TYR A 85 4.52 5.15 -1.82
C TYR A 85 3.17 4.55 -2.19
N ALA A 86 2.72 3.50 -1.49
CA ALA A 86 1.41 2.91 -1.75
C ALA A 86 0.26 3.90 -1.52
N ILE A 87 0.27 4.63 -0.39
CA ILE A 87 -0.83 5.53 -0.02
C ILE A 87 -0.90 6.75 -0.96
N PHE A 88 0.21 7.47 -1.11
CA PHE A 88 0.21 8.71 -1.89
C PHE A 88 0.33 8.47 -3.39
N GLY A 89 1.04 7.41 -3.80
CA GLY A 89 1.14 7.01 -5.20
C GLY A 89 -0.22 6.61 -5.76
N ASP A 90 -0.97 5.73 -5.09
CA ASP A 90 -2.32 5.32 -5.51
C ASP A 90 -3.29 6.51 -5.53
N TRP A 91 -3.26 7.36 -4.49
CA TRP A 91 -4.08 8.58 -4.47
C TRP A 91 -3.79 9.49 -5.66
N ALA A 92 -2.51 9.74 -5.97
CA ALA A 92 -2.12 10.59 -7.08
C ALA A 92 -2.48 9.97 -8.43
N ALA A 93 -2.29 8.65 -8.58
CA ALA A 93 -2.69 7.89 -9.77
C ALA A 93 -4.19 8.00 -10.03
N GLY A 94 -5.00 7.79 -8.98
CA GLY A 94 -6.45 7.88 -9.06
C GLY A 94 -6.92 9.30 -9.42
N ALA A 95 -6.40 10.33 -8.74
CA ALA A 95 -6.74 11.73 -8.98
C ALA A 95 -6.39 12.17 -10.41
N ALA A 96 -5.17 11.87 -10.87
CA ALA A 96 -4.72 12.21 -12.21
C ALA A 96 -5.45 11.39 -13.29
N GLY A 97 -5.65 10.09 -13.05
CA GLY A 97 -6.34 9.19 -13.98
C GLY A 97 -7.80 9.59 -14.21
N VAL A 98 -8.51 10.06 -13.18
CA VAL A 98 -9.89 10.57 -13.31
C VAL A 98 -9.92 11.90 -14.05
N ARG A 99 -9.00 12.82 -13.76
CA ARG A 99 -9.03 14.18 -14.31
C ARG A 99 -8.41 14.30 -15.70
N TRP A 100 -7.33 13.57 -15.97
CA TRP A 100 -6.52 13.74 -17.19
C TRP A 100 -6.28 12.44 -17.95
N GLY A 101 -6.77 11.28 -17.47
CA GLY A 101 -6.51 9.97 -18.04
C GLY A 101 -7.10 9.79 -19.44
N ARG A 102 -6.33 10.15 -20.47
CA ARG A 102 -6.67 10.00 -21.89
C ARG A 102 -6.18 8.70 -22.48
N HIS A 103 -4.98 8.28 -22.09
CA HIS A 103 -4.33 7.07 -22.61
C HIS A 103 -4.59 5.90 -21.65
N ARG A 104 -5.67 5.15 -21.89
CA ARG A 104 -6.06 4.01 -21.05
C ARG A 104 -5.18 2.78 -21.31
N MET A 105 -4.74 2.15 -20.21
CA MET A 105 -4.04 0.88 -20.18
C MET A 105 -4.81 -0.09 -19.26
N GLY A 106 -5.87 -0.71 -19.80
CA GLY A 106 -6.83 -1.47 -19.02
C GLY A 106 -7.63 -0.56 -18.07
N GLU A 107 -7.61 -0.86 -16.76
CA GLU A 107 -8.28 -0.05 -15.74
C GLU A 107 -7.46 1.21 -15.35
N LYS A 108 -6.17 1.24 -15.65
CA LYS A 108 -5.23 2.32 -15.35
C LYS A 108 -5.09 3.31 -16.53
N SER A 109 -4.35 4.39 -16.34
CA SER A 109 -4.01 5.34 -17.40
C SER A 109 -2.54 5.75 -17.32
N ALA A 110 -1.93 6.06 -18.46
CA ALA A 110 -0.54 6.52 -18.52
C ALA A 110 -0.30 7.78 -17.67
N GLU A 111 -1.26 8.70 -17.68
CA GLU A 111 -1.21 9.93 -16.90
C GLU A 111 -1.30 9.64 -15.39
N GLY A 112 -2.16 8.69 -15.00
CA GLY A 112 -2.24 8.22 -13.61
C GLY A 112 -0.93 7.60 -13.14
N SER A 113 -0.35 6.72 -13.95
CA SER A 113 0.94 6.07 -13.61
C SER A 113 2.11 7.05 -13.61
N ALA A 114 2.11 8.05 -14.50
CA ALA A 114 3.09 9.14 -14.42
C ALA A 114 2.95 9.96 -13.13
N ALA A 115 1.73 10.24 -12.70
CA ALA A 115 1.47 10.92 -11.43
C ALA A 115 1.90 10.07 -10.22
N ASN A 116 1.67 8.75 -10.25
CA ASN A 116 2.19 7.80 -9.26
C ASN A 116 3.71 7.91 -9.17
N LEU A 117 4.41 7.75 -10.30
CA LEU A 117 5.87 7.81 -10.38
C LEU A 117 6.41 9.12 -9.82
N LEU A 118 5.88 10.26 -10.27
CA LEU A 118 6.32 11.57 -9.81
C LEU A 118 6.12 11.74 -8.31
N THR A 119 4.99 11.28 -7.78
CA THR A 119 4.69 11.33 -6.35
C THR A 119 5.63 10.43 -5.54
N CYS A 120 5.84 9.19 -5.98
CA CYS A 120 6.77 8.28 -5.31
C CYS A 120 8.22 8.78 -5.35
N LEU A 121 8.69 9.35 -6.48
CA LEU A 121 10.01 9.96 -6.56
C LEU A 121 10.12 11.19 -5.65
N LEU A 122 9.11 12.06 -5.62
CA LEU A 122 9.09 13.20 -4.72
C LEU A 122 9.19 12.74 -3.25
N LEU A 123 8.42 11.73 -2.88
CA LEU A 123 8.50 11.12 -1.54
C LEU A 123 9.88 10.51 -1.27
N ALA A 124 10.49 9.85 -2.25
CA ALA A 124 11.85 9.32 -2.12
C ALA A 124 12.84 10.43 -1.75
N PHE A 125 12.81 11.57 -2.45
CA PHE A 125 13.69 12.70 -2.16
C PHE A 125 13.40 13.39 -0.83
N LEU A 126 12.14 13.47 -0.41
CA LEU A 126 11.73 14.16 0.82
C LEU A 126 11.90 13.28 2.07
N ILE A 127 11.56 12.00 1.98
CA ILE A 127 11.45 11.12 3.14
C ILE A 127 12.76 10.36 3.39
N ALA A 128 13.48 9.93 2.34
CA ALA A 128 14.69 9.15 2.49
C ALA A 128 15.72 9.78 3.45
N PRO A 129 16.05 11.09 3.37
CA PRO A 129 16.97 11.71 4.32
C PRO A 129 16.40 11.80 5.74
N LEU A 130 15.07 11.85 5.91
CA LEU A 130 14.44 11.94 7.23
C LEU A 130 14.42 10.61 7.98
N VAL A 131 14.40 9.50 7.23
CA VAL A 131 14.38 8.13 7.79
C VAL A 131 15.73 7.42 7.62
N GLU A 132 16.76 8.12 7.16
CA GLU A 132 18.11 7.59 6.92
C GLU A 132 18.17 6.44 5.90
N LEU A 133 17.22 6.41 4.92
CA LEU A 133 17.24 5.45 3.83
C LEU A 133 18.17 5.95 2.71
N PRO A 134 19.12 5.14 2.19
CA PRO A 134 19.93 5.55 1.06
C PRO A 134 19.07 5.95 -0.16
N LEU A 135 19.32 7.14 -0.71
CA LEU A 135 18.52 7.69 -1.79
C LEU A 135 18.39 6.77 -3.02
N PRO A 136 19.45 6.08 -3.49
CA PRO A 136 19.32 5.12 -4.60
C PRO A 136 18.34 3.98 -4.28
N VAL A 137 18.31 3.51 -3.02
CA VAL A 137 17.37 2.47 -2.55
C VAL A 137 15.95 3.01 -2.56
N ALA A 138 15.73 4.23 -2.05
CA ALA A 138 14.42 4.88 -2.05
C ALA A 138 13.89 5.09 -3.48
N VAL A 139 14.74 5.57 -4.40
CA VAL A 139 14.38 5.74 -5.82
C VAL A 139 14.04 4.41 -6.48
N ALA A 140 14.80 3.35 -6.22
CA ALA A 140 14.49 2.01 -6.72
C ALA A 140 13.13 1.52 -6.20
N GLY A 141 12.82 1.76 -4.92
CA GLY A 141 11.51 1.47 -4.34
C GLY A 141 10.36 2.21 -5.04
N ALA A 142 10.55 3.48 -5.36
CA ALA A 142 9.57 4.29 -6.09
C ALA A 142 9.31 3.74 -7.51
N LEU A 143 10.37 3.32 -8.20
CA LEU A 143 10.25 2.69 -9.53
C LEU A 143 9.50 1.35 -9.45
N VAL A 144 9.84 0.51 -8.47
CA VAL A 144 9.15 -0.77 -8.26
C VAL A 144 7.70 -0.55 -7.89
N ALA A 145 7.39 0.38 -6.97
CA ALA A 145 6.01 0.70 -6.58
C ALA A 145 5.16 1.08 -7.82
N THR A 146 5.69 1.94 -8.69
CA THR A 146 5.00 2.37 -9.91
C THR A 146 4.86 1.22 -10.93
N ALA A 147 5.89 0.40 -11.11
CA ALA A 147 5.84 -0.72 -12.03
C ALA A 147 4.80 -1.78 -11.58
N VAL A 148 4.73 -2.06 -10.28
CA VAL A 148 3.76 -2.98 -9.70
C VAL A 148 2.34 -2.41 -9.76
N GLU A 149 2.18 -1.10 -9.55
CA GLU A 149 0.89 -0.42 -9.70
C GLU A 149 0.34 -0.53 -11.12
N LEU A 150 1.20 -0.43 -12.13
CA LEU A 150 0.86 -0.62 -13.54
C LEU A 150 0.44 -2.06 -13.88
N ALA A 151 1.04 -3.05 -13.23
CA ALA A 151 0.79 -4.46 -13.46
C ALA A 151 -0.24 -4.96 -12.43
N PRO A 152 -1.48 -5.33 -12.82
CA PRO A 152 -2.48 -5.83 -11.88
C PRO A 152 -2.09 -7.21 -11.36
N LEU A 153 -1.21 -7.25 -10.36
CA LEU A 153 -0.73 -8.47 -9.74
C LEU A 153 -1.70 -8.96 -8.65
N PRO A 154 -2.04 -10.26 -8.61
CA PRO A 154 -2.82 -10.81 -7.52
C PRO A 154 -2.00 -10.80 -6.21
N PRO A 155 -2.64 -10.73 -5.03
CA PRO A 155 -4.10 -10.76 -4.82
C PRO A 155 -4.79 -9.40 -4.97
N ASP A 156 -4.11 -8.28 -4.68
CA ASP A 156 -4.64 -6.91 -4.71
C ASP A 156 -3.46 -5.90 -4.72
N ASP A 157 -3.61 -4.76 -5.38
CA ASP A 157 -2.59 -3.72 -5.46
C ASP A 157 -2.25 -3.09 -4.10
N ASN A 158 -3.22 -3.05 -3.17
CA ASN A 158 -2.98 -2.59 -1.80
C ASN A 158 -2.04 -3.53 -0.99
N PHE A 159 -1.87 -4.76 -1.42
CA PHE A 159 -0.87 -5.67 -0.88
C PHE A 159 0.42 -5.63 -1.69
N THR A 160 0.31 -5.83 -3.01
CA THR A 160 1.48 -6.07 -3.87
C THR A 160 2.37 -4.85 -4.01
N VAL A 161 1.80 -3.64 -4.11
CA VAL A 161 2.59 -2.41 -4.27
C VAL A 161 3.49 -2.16 -3.06
N PRO A 162 2.97 -2.01 -1.81
CA PRO A 162 3.84 -1.75 -0.67
C PRO A 162 4.77 -2.93 -0.39
N PHE A 163 4.29 -4.17 -0.49
CA PHE A 163 5.09 -5.35 -0.16
C PHE A 163 6.27 -5.53 -1.10
N LEU A 164 6.05 -5.48 -2.42
CA LEU A 164 7.12 -5.68 -3.39
C LEU A 164 8.10 -4.50 -3.43
N ALA A 165 7.62 -3.26 -3.30
CA ALA A 165 8.50 -2.10 -3.20
C ALA A 165 9.36 -2.17 -1.94
N GLY A 166 8.78 -2.52 -0.79
CA GLY A 166 9.51 -2.69 0.45
C GLY A 166 10.54 -3.82 0.40
N MET A 167 10.16 -4.98 -0.13
CA MET A 167 11.10 -6.10 -0.29
C MET A 167 12.24 -5.78 -1.25
N ALA A 168 11.97 -5.10 -2.34
CA ALA A 168 13.01 -4.66 -3.28
C ALA A 168 13.99 -3.68 -2.62
N MET A 169 13.49 -2.69 -1.87
CA MET A 169 14.33 -1.76 -1.10
C MET A 169 15.16 -2.51 -0.05
N HIS A 170 14.54 -3.44 0.69
CA HIS A 170 15.25 -4.20 1.71
C HIS A 170 16.38 -5.06 1.14
N LEU A 171 16.15 -5.73 0.01
CA LEU A 171 17.17 -6.52 -0.67
C LEU A 171 18.30 -5.64 -1.19
N LEU A 172 17.97 -4.49 -1.81
CA LEU A 172 18.99 -3.55 -2.30
C LEU A 172 19.84 -2.97 -1.15
N GLN A 173 19.21 -2.63 -0.02
CA GLN A 173 19.92 -2.10 1.15
C GLN A 173 20.91 -3.11 1.76
N ARG A 174 20.68 -4.42 1.58
CA ARG A 174 21.59 -5.47 2.07
C ARG A 174 22.82 -5.69 1.18
N ILE A 175 22.78 -5.27 -0.07
CA ILE A 175 23.85 -5.47 -1.05
C ILE A 175 24.60 -4.18 -1.39
N SER A 176 24.12 -3.03 -0.92
CA SER A 176 24.77 -1.71 -1.08
C SER A 176 25.59 -1.36 0.15
#